data_47fe6001454775d6cb2b5a7fee6cf951
#
_entry.id   47fe6001454775d6cb2b5a7fee6cf951
#
_cell.length_a   1.000
_cell.length_b   1.000
_cell.length_c   1.000
_cell.angle_alpha   90.00
_cell.angle_beta   90.00
_cell.angle_gamma   90.00
#
_symmetry.space_group_name_H-M   'P 1'
#
loop_
_entity.id
_entity.type
_entity.pdbx_description
1 polymer ?
#
loop_
_entity_poly.entity_id
_entity_poly.type
_entity_poly.pdbx_seq_one_letter_code
_entity_poly.pdbx_strand_id
1 'polypeptide(L)'
;MQLKEGVHLAVQTGVCAAHSRGFYADGESMSLPATSRREPHFCGRPFPSIIAAAGSGARRRFIEFFTANIRNANTRAAYACAVAQFCSWCERRKFSLELLEPVVVAAYVEELGQRRSKPTVKQHLAAIRMLFDYLVIGQIVPMNPASSVRGPKHVVKRGKTPVLSAADARRLLDSIDPSTVAGLRDRALIAVMVFSFARVSAVVGMNVDDFYQNGKRWRFRLHEKGGKFHEVPTHHSAEAYLDAYLAAISPGADRKSPLVRTIRARTGRITDRRLHRSDALRMIKRRAKTAGLPANICNVKTRSTPE
;
A
#
# COMPACT_ATOMS: atom_id res chain seq x y z
N MET A 1 -13.28 14.84 44.37
CA MET A 1 -12.71 15.97 43.64
C MET A 1 -12.58 15.55 42.18
N GLN A 2 -13.30 16.24 41.33
CA GLN A 2 -13.56 15.92 39.92
C GLN A 2 -12.31 15.96 39.06
N LEU A 3 -12.24 15.12 38.04
CA LEU A 3 -11.75 15.44 36.70
C LEU A 3 -12.41 14.49 35.69
N LYS A 4 -13.53 14.95 35.14
CA LYS A 4 -14.10 14.58 33.84
C LYS A 4 -13.49 15.52 32.82
N GLU A 5 -13.19 14.95 31.64
CA GLU A 5 -13.13 15.54 30.30
C GLU A 5 -12.21 14.64 29.50
N GLY A 6 -12.65 13.85 28.54
CA GLY A 6 -13.27 14.30 27.33
C GLY A 6 -12.24 14.11 26.20
N VAL A 7 -11.81 12.84 25.91
CA VAL A 7 -10.93 12.56 24.75
C VAL A 7 -11.83 12.34 23.53
N HIS A 8 -11.98 13.39 22.74
CA HIS A 8 -12.55 13.33 21.40
C HIS A 8 -11.54 12.66 20.45
N LEU A 9 -11.73 11.39 20.17
CA LEU A 9 -10.89 10.64 19.25
C LEU A 9 -11.33 10.93 17.81
N ALA A 10 -10.62 11.85 17.16
CA ALA A 10 -10.76 12.09 15.72
C ALA A 10 -10.19 10.91 14.94
N VAL A 11 -11.06 10.08 14.38
CA VAL A 11 -10.69 9.06 13.39
C VAL A 11 -10.44 9.76 12.07
N GLN A 12 -9.22 10.19 11.81
CA GLN A 12 -8.78 10.62 10.47
C GLN A 12 -8.52 9.41 9.59
N THR A 13 -9.57 8.96 8.90
CA THR A 13 -9.40 8.18 7.67
C THR A 13 -8.96 9.13 6.59
N GLY A 14 -7.77 8.89 6.01
CA GLY A 14 -7.22 9.72 4.95
C GLY A 14 -8.16 9.83 3.74
N VAL A 15 -8.81 10.97 3.63
CA VAL A 15 -9.51 11.43 2.42
C VAL A 15 -8.92 12.80 2.09
N CYS A 16 -8.51 12.95 0.82
CA CYS A 16 -7.97 14.17 0.25
C CYS A 16 -8.75 15.43 0.65
N ALA A 17 -8.04 16.40 1.22
CA ALA A 17 -8.55 17.74 1.48
C ALA A 17 -8.69 18.53 0.18
N ALA A 18 -9.89 19.00 -0.11
CA ALA A 18 -10.13 20.10 -1.01
C ALA A 18 -10.27 21.38 -0.18
N HIS A 19 -9.48 22.39 -0.55
CA HIS A 19 -9.48 23.74 0.04
C HIS A 19 -10.82 24.43 -0.14
N SER A 20 -11.34 25.05 0.92
CA SER A 20 -12.17 26.25 0.77
C SER A 20 -11.93 27.22 1.91
N ARG A 21 -11.72 28.47 1.50
CA ARG A 21 -11.41 29.65 2.31
C ARG A 21 -12.63 30.10 3.11
N GLY A 22 -12.37 30.71 4.25
CA GLY A 22 -13.35 31.25 5.17
C GLY A 22 -14.04 32.52 4.71
N PHE A 23 -15.20 32.76 5.31
CA PHE A 23 -15.79 34.09 5.51
C PHE A 23 -16.55 34.08 6.84
N TYR A 24 -16.27 35.05 7.68
CA TYR A 24 -17.06 35.40 8.88
C TYR A 24 -18.16 36.36 8.46
N ALA A 25 -19.39 36.15 8.90
CA ALA A 25 -20.39 37.19 9.18
C ALA A 25 -21.62 36.60 9.91
N ASP A 26 -21.89 37.19 11.06
CA ASP A 26 -23.14 37.55 11.71
C ASP A 26 -24.30 36.58 11.89
N GLY A 27 -24.74 36.58 13.17
CA GLY A 27 -25.74 35.78 13.79
C GLY A 27 -27.16 35.91 13.22
N GLU A 28 -27.69 34.74 12.93
CA GLU A 28 -29.12 34.47 12.92
C GLU A 28 -29.34 33.02 13.32
N SER A 29 -30.29 32.81 14.24
CA SER A 29 -30.73 31.54 14.72
C SER A 29 -31.38 30.72 13.58
N MET A 30 -30.58 29.91 12.91
CA MET A 30 -31.03 29.02 11.86
C MET A 30 -31.07 27.60 12.40
N SER A 31 -32.25 26.99 12.40
CA SER A 31 -32.48 25.58 12.63
C SER A 31 -31.59 24.75 11.67
N LEU A 32 -30.63 24.01 12.23
CA LEU A 32 -29.72 23.17 11.48
C LEU A 32 -30.52 22.12 10.70
N PRO A 33 -30.35 22.01 9.37
CA PRO A 33 -30.92 20.91 8.62
C PRO A 33 -30.29 19.61 9.12
N ALA A 34 -31.11 18.57 9.24
CA ALA A 34 -30.68 17.23 9.64
C ALA A 34 -29.51 16.81 8.75
N THR A 35 -28.29 16.92 9.26
CA THR A 35 -27.08 16.42 8.59
C THR A 35 -27.27 14.92 8.38
N SER A 36 -27.44 14.49 7.14
CA SER A 36 -27.40 13.10 6.77
C SER A 36 -26.03 12.57 7.25
N ARG A 37 -26.04 11.83 8.35
CA ARG A 37 -24.85 11.15 8.86
C ARG A 37 -24.40 10.19 7.76
N ARG A 38 -23.41 10.59 6.98
CA ARG A 38 -22.75 9.67 6.04
C ARG A 38 -22.30 8.47 6.86
N GLU A 39 -22.84 7.31 6.56
CA GLU A 39 -22.41 6.08 7.23
C GLU A 39 -20.89 5.92 7.08
N PRO A 40 -20.19 5.54 8.16
CA PRO A 40 -18.74 5.38 8.12
C PRO A 40 -18.36 4.32 7.07
N HIS A 41 -17.54 4.68 6.11
CA HIS A 41 -17.05 3.77 5.09
C HIS A 41 -15.89 2.92 5.64
N PHE A 42 -15.97 1.61 5.43
CA PHE A 42 -14.92 0.66 5.78
C PHE A 42 -14.36 0.02 4.52
N CYS A 43 -13.08 0.28 4.21
CA CYS A 43 -12.43 -0.18 2.96
C CYS A 43 -13.22 0.22 1.68
N GLY A 44 -13.76 1.46 1.63
CA GLY A 44 -14.59 1.94 0.51
C GLY A 44 -15.98 1.32 0.43
N ARG A 45 -16.43 0.64 1.48
CA ARG A 45 -17.76 0.02 1.63
C ARG A 45 -18.45 0.59 2.86
N PRO A 46 -19.79 0.47 2.98
CA PRO A 46 -20.48 0.75 4.22
C PRO A 46 -19.92 -0.08 5.39
N PHE A 47 -20.09 0.42 6.61
CA PHE A 47 -19.71 -0.35 7.80
C PHE A 47 -20.51 -1.67 7.84
N PRO A 48 -19.87 -2.83 8.15
CA PRO A 48 -20.55 -4.12 8.10
C PRO A 48 -21.78 -4.17 9.01
N SER A 49 -22.95 -4.43 8.42
CA SER A 49 -24.23 -4.49 9.16
C SER A 49 -24.25 -5.66 10.13
N ILE A 50 -23.63 -6.78 9.80
CA ILE A 50 -23.47 -7.94 10.67
C ILE A 50 -22.75 -7.59 11.99
N ILE A 51 -21.76 -6.69 11.95
CA ILE A 51 -21.07 -6.18 13.15
C ILE A 51 -21.92 -5.13 13.87
N ALA A 52 -22.61 -4.30 13.10
CA ALA A 52 -23.46 -3.25 13.66
C ALA A 52 -24.65 -3.84 14.43
N ALA A 53 -25.26 -4.91 13.93
CA ALA A 53 -26.38 -5.62 14.54
C ALA A 53 -26.00 -6.33 15.85
N ALA A 54 -24.73 -6.76 15.98
CA ALA A 54 -24.21 -7.40 17.20
C ALA A 54 -23.95 -6.41 18.37
N GLY A 55 -24.33 -5.14 18.21
CA GLY A 55 -24.31 -4.15 19.27
C GLY A 55 -23.08 -3.24 19.33
N SER A 56 -23.10 -2.29 20.28
CA SER A 56 -22.05 -1.28 20.43
C SER A 56 -20.69 -1.87 20.85
N GLY A 57 -20.69 -2.92 21.64
CA GLY A 57 -19.49 -3.66 22.05
C GLY A 57 -18.76 -4.26 20.84
N ALA A 58 -19.50 -4.94 19.97
CA ALA A 58 -18.96 -5.51 18.73
C ALA A 58 -18.39 -4.44 17.79
N ARG A 59 -19.11 -3.31 17.62
CA ARG A 59 -18.61 -2.15 16.86
C ARG A 59 -17.28 -1.64 17.39
N ARG A 60 -17.19 -1.42 18.69
CA ARG A 60 -15.98 -0.90 19.32
C ARG A 60 -14.82 -1.86 19.12
N ARG A 61 -14.99 -3.15 19.40
CA ARG A 61 -13.97 -4.19 19.23
C ARG A 61 -13.51 -4.33 17.76
N PHE A 62 -14.44 -4.23 16.84
CA PHE A 62 -14.11 -4.26 15.41
C PHE A 62 -13.21 -3.08 14.99
N ILE A 63 -13.50 -1.87 15.45
CA ILE A 63 -12.67 -0.68 15.17
C ILE A 63 -11.30 -0.81 15.85
N GLU A 64 -11.27 -1.23 17.11
CA GLU A 64 -10.05 -1.46 17.88
C GLU A 64 -9.13 -2.48 17.20
N PHE A 65 -9.66 -3.55 16.63
CA PHE A 65 -8.91 -4.55 15.89
C PHE A 65 -8.06 -3.92 14.78
N PHE A 66 -8.61 -3.02 14.01
CA PHE A 66 -7.86 -2.38 12.91
C PHE A 66 -6.98 -1.22 13.37
N THR A 67 -7.32 -0.52 14.43
CA THR A 67 -6.59 0.66 14.89
C THR A 67 -5.47 0.32 15.87
N ALA A 68 -5.74 -0.55 16.82
CA ALA A 68 -4.80 -0.89 17.89
C ALA A 68 -3.97 -2.15 17.59
N ASN A 69 -4.58 -3.19 17.01
CA ASN A 69 -3.92 -4.49 16.84
C ASN A 69 -3.04 -4.56 15.57
N ILE A 70 -3.45 -3.95 14.46
CA ILE A 70 -2.71 -4.02 13.19
C ILE A 70 -1.93 -2.72 12.94
N ARG A 71 -0.67 -2.69 13.35
CA ARG A 71 0.18 -1.48 13.22
C ARG A 71 0.58 -1.17 11.77
N ASN A 72 0.88 -2.19 10.96
CA ASN A 72 1.29 -1.96 9.57
C ASN A 72 0.10 -1.54 8.70
N ALA A 73 0.15 -0.34 8.13
CA ALA A 73 -0.93 0.24 7.32
C ALA A 73 -1.30 -0.61 6.10
N ASN A 74 -0.33 -1.25 5.42
CA ASN A 74 -0.61 -2.10 4.26
C ASN A 74 -1.31 -3.41 4.66
N THR A 75 -0.89 -4.02 5.79
CA THR A 75 -1.55 -5.20 6.35
C THR A 75 -2.96 -4.85 6.79
N ARG A 76 -3.12 -3.70 7.46
CA ARG A 76 -4.42 -3.20 7.90
C ARG A 76 -5.38 -3.02 6.72
N ALA A 77 -4.95 -2.34 5.65
CA ALA A 77 -5.76 -2.16 4.45
C ALA A 77 -6.14 -3.49 3.78
N ALA A 78 -5.18 -4.42 3.67
CA ALA A 78 -5.42 -5.73 3.09
C ALA A 78 -6.40 -6.58 3.92
N TYR A 79 -6.27 -6.56 5.25
CA TYR A 79 -7.15 -7.27 6.17
C TYR A 79 -8.53 -6.62 6.24
N ALA A 80 -8.60 -5.28 6.23
CA ALA A 80 -9.87 -4.56 6.16
C ALA A 80 -10.67 -4.94 4.90
N CYS A 81 -10.02 -5.00 3.73
CA CYS A 81 -10.67 -5.44 2.51
C CYS A 81 -11.11 -6.91 2.55
N ALA A 82 -10.30 -7.80 3.12
CA ALA A 82 -10.64 -9.22 3.25
C ALA A 82 -11.85 -9.42 4.17
N VAL A 83 -11.84 -8.77 5.34
CA VAL A 83 -12.94 -8.80 6.31
C VAL A 83 -14.23 -8.18 5.74
N ALA A 84 -14.11 -7.01 5.08
CA ALA A 84 -15.28 -6.37 4.46
C ALA A 84 -15.94 -7.28 3.40
N GLN A 85 -15.14 -8.02 2.62
CA GLN A 85 -15.65 -8.97 1.65
C GLN A 85 -16.36 -10.16 2.32
N PHE A 86 -15.79 -10.68 3.40
CA PHE A 86 -16.41 -11.75 4.19
C PHE A 86 -17.72 -11.29 4.82
N CYS A 87 -17.75 -10.16 5.50
CA CYS A 87 -18.97 -9.61 6.08
C CYS A 87 -20.07 -9.42 5.03
N SER A 88 -19.74 -8.80 3.90
CA SER A 88 -20.69 -8.61 2.80
C SER A 88 -21.19 -9.94 2.21
N TRP A 89 -20.38 -11.00 2.23
CA TRP A 89 -20.79 -12.34 1.81
C TRP A 89 -21.77 -12.96 2.81
N CYS A 90 -21.52 -12.80 4.11
CA CYS A 90 -22.44 -13.24 5.18
C CYS A 90 -23.77 -12.49 5.13
N GLU A 91 -23.74 -11.17 4.98
CA GLU A 91 -24.91 -10.30 4.91
C GLU A 91 -25.85 -10.68 3.77
N ARG A 92 -25.31 -10.94 2.59
CA ARG A 92 -26.11 -11.42 1.44
C ARG A 92 -26.80 -12.76 1.68
N ARG A 93 -26.28 -13.55 2.62
CA ARG A 93 -26.86 -14.86 3.03
C ARG A 93 -27.63 -14.79 4.33
N LYS A 94 -27.82 -13.57 4.87
CA LYS A 94 -28.57 -13.30 6.10
C LYS A 94 -28.00 -13.99 7.34
N PHE A 95 -26.70 -14.26 7.38
CA PHE A 95 -26.05 -14.73 8.60
C PHE A 95 -25.88 -13.58 9.60
N SER A 96 -26.18 -13.84 10.89
CA SER A 96 -25.78 -12.97 12.00
C SER A 96 -24.40 -13.40 12.55
N LEU A 97 -23.75 -12.50 13.30
CA LEU A 97 -22.41 -12.78 13.88
C LEU A 97 -22.42 -14.01 14.80
N GLU A 98 -23.53 -14.23 15.51
CA GLU A 98 -23.74 -15.32 16.48
C GLU A 98 -23.91 -16.68 15.79
N LEU A 99 -24.43 -16.68 14.54
CA LEU A 99 -24.69 -17.90 13.77
C LEU A 99 -23.48 -18.29 12.87
N LEU A 100 -22.35 -17.65 13.04
CA LEU A 100 -21.17 -17.99 12.26
C LEU A 100 -20.46 -19.22 12.82
N GLU A 101 -20.72 -20.34 12.19
CA GLU A 101 -20.09 -21.64 12.48
C GLU A 101 -18.91 -21.92 11.53
N PRO A 102 -18.05 -22.91 11.86
CA PRO A 102 -16.93 -23.30 11.00
C PRO A 102 -17.36 -23.68 9.57
N VAL A 103 -18.53 -24.28 9.39
CA VAL A 103 -19.07 -24.64 8.07
C VAL A 103 -19.34 -23.41 7.21
N VAL A 104 -19.80 -22.29 7.81
CA VAL A 104 -20.06 -21.04 7.10
C VAL A 104 -18.75 -20.43 6.60
N VAL A 105 -17.72 -20.43 7.44
CA VAL A 105 -16.38 -19.94 7.04
C VAL A 105 -15.77 -20.86 5.99
N ALA A 106 -15.92 -22.17 6.09
CA ALA A 106 -15.45 -23.13 5.10
C ALA A 106 -16.12 -22.91 3.73
N ALA A 107 -17.44 -22.71 3.69
CA ALA A 107 -18.19 -22.39 2.46
C ALA A 107 -17.69 -21.09 1.79
N TYR A 108 -17.41 -20.05 2.60
CA TYR A 108 -16.81 -18.82 2.08
C TYR A 108 -15.42 -19.06 1.46
N VAL A 109 -14.58 -19.84 2.14
CA VAL A 109 -13.21 -20.15 1.68
C VAL A 109 -13.24 -20.94 0.37
N GLU A 110 -14.18 -21.90 0.24
CA GLU A 110 -14.37 -22.70 -0.96
C GLU A 110 -14.83 -21.82 -2.13
N GLU A 111 -15.88 -21.03 -1.96
CA GLU A 111 -16.36 -20.11 -3.02
C GLU A 111 -15.29 -19.08 -3.43
N LEU A 112 -14.57 -18.54 -2.45
CA LEU A 112 -13.46 -17.61 -2.72
C LEU A 112 -12.35 -18.30 -3.53
N GLY A 113 -12.10 -19.58 -3.24
CA GLY A 113 -11.11 -20.41 -3.93
C GLY A 113 -11.37 -20.60 -5.42
N GLN A 114 -12.63 -20.59 -5.83
CA GLN A 114 -13.03 -20.66 -7.24
C GLN A 114 -12.69 -19.37 -8.01
N ARG A 115 -12.63 -18.21 -7.33
CA ARG A 115 -12.49 -16.89 -7.95
C ARG A 115 -11.14 -16.23 -7.70
N ARG A 116 -10.38 -16.69 -6.72
CA ARG A 116 -9.14 -16.06 -6.26
C ARG A 116 -7.98 -17.05 -6.19
N SER A 117 -6.76 -16.50 -6.28
CA SER A 117 -5.55 -17.30 -6.11
C SER A 117 -5.41 -17.84 -4.68
N LYS A 118 -4.78 -19.00 -4.54
CA LYS A 118 -4.51 -19.65 -3.24
C LYS A 118 -3.87 -18.71 -2.19
N PRO A 119 -2.87 -17.87 -2.52
CA PRO A 119 -2.34 -16.88 -1.57
C PRO A 119 -3.37 -15.87 -1.08
N THR A 120 -4.27 -15.41 -1.96
CA THR A 120 -5.36 -14.47 -1.60
C THR A 120 -6.34 -15.12 -0.64
N VAL A 121 -6.74 -16.38 -0.91
CA VAL A 121 -7.62 -17.15 -0.01
C VAL A 121 -6.98 -17.32 1.36
N LYS A 122 -5.69 -17.66 1.42
CA LYS A 122 -4.96 -17.78 2.70
C LYS A 122 -4.91 -16.44 3.46
N GLN A 123 -4.75 -15.33 2.74
CA GLN A 123 -4.76 -14.01 3.36
C GLN A 123 -6.13 -13.65 3.94
N HIS A 124 -7.22 -13.95 3.21
CA HIS A 124 -8.58 -13.75 3.72
C HIS A 124 -8.82 -14.56 4.99
N LEU A 125 -8.50 -15.86 4.95
CA LEU A 125 -8.68 -16.74 6.10
C LEU A 125 -7.84 -16.28 7.30
N ALA A 126 -6.62 -15.81 7.08
CA ALA A 126 -5.79 -15.26 8.14
C ALA A 126 -6.40 -14.00 8.77
N ALA A 127 -6.95 -13.11 7.94
CA ALA A 127 -7.62 -11.89 8.41
C ALA A 127 -8.89 -12.22 9.24
N ILE A 128 -9.70 -13.18 8.77
CA ILE A 128 -10.91 -13.63 9.46
C ILE A 128 -10.53 -14.27 10.79
N ARG A 129 -9.56 -15.19 10.83
CA ARG A 129 -9.10 -15.81 12.09
C ARG A 129 -8.67 -14.77 13.10
N MET A 130 -7.82 -13.85 12.69
CA MET A 130 -7.27 -12.81 13.59
C MET A 130 -8.37 -11.89 14.12
N LEU A 131 -9.39 -11.56 13.30
CA LEU A 131 -10.54 -10.78 13.75
C LEU A 131 -11.33 -11.57 14.80
N PHE A 132 -11.68 -12.84 14.52
CA PHE A 132 -12.49 -13.63 15.45
C PHE A 132 -11.73 -13.96 16.74
N ASP A 133 -10.41 -14.19 16.71
CA ASP A 133 -9.60 -14.30 17.93
C ASP A 133 -9.74 -13.04 18.79
N TYR A 134 -9.70 -11.85 18.16
CA TYR A 134 -9.86 -10.59 18.86
C TYR A 134 -11.28 -10.38 19.42
N LEU A 135 -12.32 -10.85 18.70
CA LEU A 135 -13.70 -10.79 19.15
C LEU A 135 -13.98 -11.77 20.30
N VAL A 136 -13.35 -12.95 20.30
CA VAL A 136 -13.41 -13.91 21.42
C VAL A 136 -12.77 -13.33 22.68
N ILE A 137 -11.59 -12.76 22.57
CA ILE A 137 -10.92 -12.07 23.71
C ILE A 137 -11.81 -10.93 24.25
N GLY A 138 -12.54 -10.27 23.36
CA GLY A 138 -13.49 -9.20 23.70
C GLY A 138 -14.86 -9.70 24.18
N GLN A 139 -15.06 -11.01 24.32
CA GLN A 139 -16.33 -11.64 24.74
C GLN A 139 -17.53 -11.26 23.86
N ILE A 140 -17.29 -10.97 22.59
CA ILE A 140 -18.35 -10.67 21.60
C ILE A 140 -18.91 -11.97 20.99
N VAL A 141 -18.03 -12.95 20.76
CA VAL A 141 -18.41 -14.30 20.30
C VAL A 141 -17.76 -15.34 21.20
N PRO A 142 -18.42 -16.49 21.44
CA PRO A 142 -17.91 -17.50 22.36
C PRO A 142 -16.70 -18.25 21.83
N MET A 143 -16.58 -18.39 20.50
CA MET A 143 -15.50 -19.14 19.85
C MET A 143 -15.15 -18.55 18.50
N ASN A 144 -13.93 -18.87 18.02
CA ASN A 144 -13.49 -18.47 16.68
C ASN A 144 -13.96 -19.49 15.63
N PRO A 145 -14.95 -19.17 14.76
CA PRO A 145 -15.47 -20.10 13.76
C PRO A 145 -14.45 -20.40 12.65
N ALA A 146 -13.38 -19.62 12.53
CA ALA A 146 -12.36 -19.82 11.52
C ALA A 146 -11.17 -20.66 12.03
N SER A 147 -11.09 -21.00 13.30
CA SER A 147 -9.94 -21.68 13.92
C SER A 147 -9.63 -23.04 13.30
N SER A 148 -10.67 -23.88 13.10
CA SER A 148 -10.57 -25.23 12.55
C SER A 148 -10.56 -25.28 11.02
N VAL A 149 -10.93 -24.18 10.32
CA VAL A 149 -11.03 -24.16 8.86
C VAL A 149 -9.65 -24.16 8.23
N ARG A 150 -9.39 -25.10 7.31
CA ARG A 150 -8.12 -25.21 6.61
C ARG A 150 -8.16 -24.44 5.28
N GLY A 151 -7.12 -23.62 5.04
CA GLY A 151 -6.96 -22.96 3.74
C GLY A 151 -6.29 -23.88 2.71
N PRO A 152 -6.29 -23.45 1.43
CA PRO A 152 -5.72 -24.25 0.34
C PRO A 152 -4.21 -24.47 0.53
N LYS A 153 -3.73 -25.68 0.23
CA LYS A 153 -2.29 -25.96 0.21
C LYS A 153 -1.62 -25.11 -0.89
N HIS A 154 -0.64 -24.32 -0.52
CA HIS A 154 0.13 -23.50 -1.44
C HIS A 154 1.61 -23.55 -1.08
N VAL A 155 2.39 -24.19 -1.94
CA VAL A 155 3.85 -24.29 -1.85
C VAL A 155 4.44 -23.59 -3.06
N VAL A 156 5.34 -22.65 -2.84
CA VAL A 156 6.08 -21.96 -3.90
C VAL A 156 7.47 -22.58 -3.99
N LYS A 157 7.67 -23.47 -4.95
CA LYS A 157 8.98 -24.12 -5.19
C LYS A 157 9.97 -23.17 -5.91
N ARG A 158 9.47 -22.23 -6.73
CA ARG A 158 10.28 -21.24 -7.45
C ARG A 158 9.58 -19.88 -7.42
N GLY A 159 10.35 -18.79 -7.28
CA GLY A 159 9.81 -17.43 -7.39
C GLY A 159 9.18 -17.22 -8.77
N LYS A 160 7.97 -16.67 -8.79
CA LYS A 160 7.24 -16.38 -10.05
C LYS A 160 7.68 -15.09 -10.73
N THR A 161 8.50 -14.28 -10.08
CA THR A 161 8.96 -13.00 -10.63
C THR A 161 10.04 -13.26 -11.65
N PRO A 162 9.86 -12.88 -12.92
CA PRO A 162 10.91 -13.01 -13.92
C PRO A 162 12.09 -12.12 -13.52
N VAL A 163 13.27 -12.66 -13.69
CA VAL A 163 14.54 -11.97 -13.48
C VAL A 163 15.01 -11.46 -14.83
N LEU A 164 15.31 -10.17 -14.94
CA LEU A 164 15.89 -9.60 -16.15
C LEU A 164 17.34 -10.10 -16.31
N SER A 165 17.70 -10.44 -17.53
CA SER A 165 19.11 -10.59 -17.89
C SER A 165 19.80 -9.22 -17.89
N ALA A 166 21.12 -9.17 -17.83
CA ALA A 166 21.89 -7.93 -17.95
C ALA A 166 21.59 -7.23 -19.28
N ALA A 167 21.45 -8.01 -20.38
CA ALA A 167 21.10 -7.50 -21.70
C ALA A 167 19.70 -6.88 -21.73
N ASP A 168 18.69 -7.54 -21.08
CA ASP A 168 17.34 -7.00 -21.00
C ASP A 168 17.27 -5.74 -20.15
N ALA A 169 18.02 -5.68 -19.05
CA ALA A 169 18.10 -4.49 -18.20
C ALA A 169 18.71 -3.30 -18.96
N ARG A 170 19.77 -3.54 -19.74
CA ARG A 170 20.38 -2.54 -20.61
C ARG A 170 19.38 -2.07 -21.67
N ARG A 171 18.77 -3.01 -22.41
CA ARG A 171 17.75 -2.70 -23.43
C ARG A 171 16.59 -1.87 -22.86
N LEU A 172 16.14 -2.17 -21.64
CA LEU A 172 15.11 -1.39 -20.96
C LEU A 172 15.57 0.05 -20.70
N LEU A 173 16.76 0.24 -20.14
CA LEU A 173 17.30 1.57 -19.82
C LEU A 173 17.57 2.39 -21.09
N ASP A 174 18.08 1.76 -22.14
CA ASP A 174 18.43 2.44 -23.41
C ASP A 174 17.18 2.80 -24.23
N SER A 175 16.08 2.07 -24.06
CA SER A 175 14.79 2.37 -24.72
C SER A 175 14.09 3.63 -24.18
N ILE A 176 14.56 4.21 -23.07
CA ILE A 176 13.92 5.36 -22.44
C ILE A 176 14.58 6.64 -22.96
N ASP A 177 13.79 7.45 -23.67
CA ASP A 177 14.21 8.75 -24.17
C ASP A 177 14.54 9.72 -23.03
N PRO A 178 15.81 10.19 -22.90
CA PRO A 178 16.25 11.10 -21.87
C PRO A 178 15.97 12.58 -22.18
N SER A 179 15.40 12.92 -23.32
CA SER A 179 15.10 14.31 -23.71
C SER A 179 14.00 14.94 -22.85
N THR A 180 13.20 14.12 -22.16
CA THR A 180 12.11 14.57 -21.30
C THR A 180 12.41 14.34 -19.82
N VAL A 181 11.94 15.22 -18.95
CA VAL A 181 12.05 15.05 -17.48
C VAL A 181 11.41 13.73 -17.02
N ALA A 182 10.34 13.29 -17.72
CA ALA A 182 9.70 12.00 -17.45
C ALA A 182 10.61 10.82 -17.78
N GLY A 183 11.33 10.90 -18.89
CA GLY A 183 12.31 9.89 -19.28
C GLY A 183 13.50 9.85 -18.34
N LEU A 184 14.07 11.00 -18.00
CA LEU A 184 15.16 11.10 -17.01
C LEU A 184 14.76 10.47 -15.67
N ARG A 185 13.59 10.82 -15.13
CA ARG A 185 13.05 10.23 -13.89
C ARG A 185 12.88 8.71 -13.99
N ASP A 186 12.24 8.25 -15.06
CA ASP A 186 11.90 6.83 -15.24
C ASP A 186 13.19 5.99 -15.35
N ARG A 187 14.19 6.52 -16.11
CA ARG A 187 15.50 5.90 -16.28
C ARG A 187 16.26 5.83 -14.96
N ALA A 188 16.31 6.93 -14.20
CA ALA A 188 16.94 6.99 -12.88
C ALA A 188 16.31 6.00 -11.89
N LEU A 189 14.96 5.97 -11.77
CA LEU A 189 14.26 5.06 -10.89
C LEU A 189 14.56 3.59 -11.24
N ILE A 190 14.48 3.23 -12.53
CA ILE A 190 14.74 1.86 -12.99
C ILE A 190 16.20 1.49 -12.73
N ALA A 191 17.15 2.39 -13.00
CA ALA A 191 18.56 2.15 -12.74
C ALA A 191 18.86 1.90 -11.25
N VAL A 192 18.29 2.72 -10.36
CA VAL A 192 18.42 2.46 -8.92
C VAL A 192 17.91 1.05 -8.56
N MET A 193 16.75 0.63 -9.11
CA MET A 193 16.22 -0.71 -8.85
C MET A 193 17.10 -1.82 -9.43
N VAL A 194 17.63 -1.64 -10.63
CA VAL A 194 18.50 -2.62 -11.32
C VAL A 194 19.79 -2.84 -10.56
N PHE A 195 20.47 -1.77 -10.23
CA PHE A 195 21.83 -1.83 -9.68
C PHE A 195 21.88 -2.00 -8.14
N SER A 196 20.81 -1.64 -7.42
CA SER A 196 20.73 -1.86 -5.96
C SER A 196 19.89 -3.07 -5.57
N PHE A 197 19.21 -3.73 -6.50
CA PHE A 197 18.22 -4.79 -6.25
C PHE A 197 17.08 -4.37 -5.30
N ALA A 198 16.89 -3.09 -5.11
CA ALA A 198 15.90 -2.53 -4.20
C ALA A 198 14.47 -2.76 -4.68
N ARG A 199 13.57 -2.94 -3.72
CA ARG A 199 12.13 -2.97 -4.03
C ARG A 199 11.65 -1.59 -4.46
N VAL A 200 10.69 -1.55 -5.39
CA VAL A 200 10.09 -0.27 -5.84
C VAL A 200 9.66 0.63 -4.68
N SER A 201 9.12 0.06 -3.60
CA SER A 201 8.70 0.83 -2.44
C SER A 201 9.86 1.49 -1.68
N ALA A 202 11.02 0.86 -1.66
CA ALA A 202 12.22 1.44 -1.07
C ALA A 202 12.73 2.61 -1.91
N VAL A 203 12.82 2.42 -3.24
CA VAL A 203 13.31 3.46 -4.16
C VAL A 203 12.38 4.68 -4.20
N VAL A 204 11.06 4.48 -4.34
CA VAL A 204 10.13 5.62 -4.29
C VAL A 204 10.04 6.25 -2.90
N GLY A 205 10.46 5.54 -1.85
CA GLY A 205 10.57 6.03 -0.48
C GLY A 205 11.74 6.97 -0.24
N MET A 206 12.76 6.97 -1.09
CA MET A 206 13.96 7.78 -0.93
C MET A 206 13.67 9.27 -1.01
N ASN A 207 14.43 10.03 -0.22
CA ASN A 207 14.58 11.48 -0.34
C ASN A 207 15.88 11.80 -1.10
N VAL A 208 16.08 13.04 -1.43
CA VAL A 208 17.31 13.48 -2.12
C VAL A 208 18.56 13.21 -1.26
N ASP A 209 18.47 13.35 0.06
CA ASP A 209 19.56 13.08 1.01
C ASP A 209 19.85 11.58 1.22
N ASP A 210 19.03 10.68 0.69
CA ASP A 210 19.29 9.24 0.66
C ASP A 210 20.23 8.82 -0.51
N PHE A 211 20.53 9.73 -1.41
CA PHE A 211 21.59 9.63 -2.40
C PHE A 211 22.71 10.59 -1.99
N TYR A 212 23.82 10.07 -1.48
CA TYR A 212 24.85 10.86 -0.84
C TYR A 212 26.24 10.31 -1.09
N GLN A 213 27.22 11.19 -0.98
CA GLN A 213 28.63 10.84 -1.11
C GLN A 213 29.22 10.47 0.25
N ASN A 214 29.91 9.33 0.30
CA ASN A 214 30.68 8.89 1.44
C ASN A 214 32.12 8.62 1.02
N GLY A 215 33.01 9.53 1.37
CA GLY A 215 34.37 9.57 0.85
C GLY A 215 34.37 9.82 -0.67
N LYS A 216 34.99 8.92 -1.43
CA LYS A 216 35.05 9.00 -2.90
C LYS A 216 33.88 8.26 -3.60
N ARG A 217 32.94 7.69 -2.88
CA ARG A 217 31.89 6.84 -3.47
C ARG A 217 30.52 7.35 -3.12
N TRP A 218 29.63 7.35 -4.11
CA TRP A 218 28.22 7.57 -3.91
C TRP A 218 27.54 6.34 -3.32
N ARG A 219 26.53 6.56 -2.49
CA ARG A 219 25.75 5.53 -1.82
C ARG A 219 24.26 5.82 -1.86
N PHE A 220 23.47 4.75 -1.82
CA PHE A 220 22.04 4.79 -1.58
C PHE A 220 21.75 4.35 -0.16
N ARG A 221 20.90 5.10 0.54
CA ARG A 221 20.28 4.70 1.79
C ARG A 221 18.86 4.25 1.52
N LEU A 222 18.61 2.94 1.68
CA LEU A 222 17.35 2.30 1.35
C LEU A 222 16.60 1.90 2.61
N HIS A 223 15.35 2.34 2.72
CA HIS A 223 14.45 1.97 3.80
C HIS A 223 13.59 0.77 3.39
N GLU A 224 13.88 -0.39 3.91
CA GLU A 224 13.17 -1.61 3.56
C GLU A 224 12.02 -1.96 4.53
N LYS A 225 11.26 -3.02 4.17
CA LYS A 225 10.17 -3.54 4.98
C LYS A 225 10.64 -3.91 6.39
N GLY A 226 9.91 -3.45 7.42
CA GLY A 226 10.22 -3.73 8.81
C GLY A 226 11.23 -2.76 9.44
N GLY A 227 11.46 -1.59 8.81
CA GLY A 227 12.38 -0.58 9.33
C GLY A 227 13.86 -0.90 9.12
N LYS A 228 14.16 -1.91 8.29
CA LYS A 228 15.55 -2.25 7.99
C LYS A 228 16.16 -1.20 7.08
N PHE A 229 17.36 -0.80 7.46
CA PHE A 229 18.22 0.11 6.72
C PHE A 229 19.24 -0.69 5.91
N HIS A 230 19.41 -0.31 4.64
CA HIS A 230 20.50 -0.79 3.81
C HIS A 230 21.21 0.37 3.15
N GLU A 231 22.53 0.41 3.30
CA GLU A 231 23.39 1.32 2.56
C GLU A 231 24.14 0.51 1.52
N VAL A 232 23.90 0.82 0.26
CA VAL A 232 24.55 0.14 -0.86
C VAL A 232 25.37 1.12 -1.69
N PRO A 233 26.55 0.71 -2.19
CA PRO A 233 27.31 1.54 -3.11
C PRO A 233 26.52 1.77 -4.39
N THR A 234 26.63 2.96 -4.95
CA THR A 234 25.99 3.32 -6.21
C THR A 234 26.84 2.83 -7.39
N HIS A 235 26.19 2.18 -8.35
CA HIS A 235 26.83 1.87 -9.62
C HIS A 235 26.97 3.15 -10.45
N HIS A 236 28.10 3.34 -11.15
CA HIS A 236 28.39 4.55 -11.93
C HIS A 236 27.28 4.93 -12.92
N SER A 237 26.66 3.97 -13.58
CA SER A 237 25.53 4.25 -14.49
C SER A 237 24.30 4.78 -13.75
N ALA A 238 24.02 4.29 -12.54
CA ALA A 238 22.90 4.80 -11.75
C ALA A 238 23.19 6.21 -11.22
N GLU A 239 24.43 6.49 -10.87
CA GLU A 239 24.91 7.82 -10.53
C GLU A 239 24.67 8.79 -11.68
N ALA A 240 25.18 8.50 -12.87
CA ALA A 240 25.02 9.35 -14.05
C ALA A 240 23.53 9.63 -14.39
N TYR A 241 22.66 8.63 -14.27
CA TYR A 241 21.23 8.80 -14.56
C TYR A 241 20.50 9.61 -13.48
N LEU A 242 20.92 9.49 -12.22
CA LEU A 242 20.39 10.31 -11.14
C LEU A 242 20.86 11.77 -11.24
N ASP A 243 22.13 11.99 -11.54
CA ASP A 243 22.68 13.33 -11.71
C ASP A 243 21.96 14.07 -12.85
N ALA A 244 21.76 13.41 -13.99
CA ALA A 244 21.01 13.97 -15.11
C ALA A 244 19.55 14.32 -14.71
N TYR A 245 18.92 13.45 -13.93
CA TYR A 245 17.56 13.71 -13.43
C TYR A 245 17.53 14.84 -12.42
N LEU A 246 18.45 14.86 -11.45
CA LEU A 246 18.53 15.89 -10.41
C LEU A 246 18.83 17.27 -11.00
N ALA A 247 19.72 17.34 -11.98
CA ALA A 247 20.01 18.57 -12.72
C ALA A 247 18.77 19.15 -13.44
N ALA A 248 17.88 18.26 -13.93
CA ALA A 248 16.66 18.66 -14.65
C ALA A 248 15.52 19.12 -13.72
N ILE A 249 15.54 18.78 -12.42
CA ILE A 249 14.41 19.08 -11.50
C ILE A 249 14.60 20.33 -10.64
N SER A 250 15.75 20.90 -10.59
CA SER A 250 16.18 22.20 -10.01
C SER A 250 17.50 22.06 -9.23
N PRO A 251 18.46 22.90 -9.49
CA PRO A 251 19.62 23.07 -8.62
C PRO A 251 19.13 23.68 -7.29
N GLY A 252 19.28 22.96 -6.17
CA GLY A 252 18.87 23.43 -4.84
C GLY A 252 17.60 22.80 -4.28
N ALA A 253 17.12 21.68 -4.83
CA ALA A 253 16.03 20.94 -4.23
C ALA A 253 16.33 20.64 -2.75
N ASP A 254 15.35 20.92 -1.88
CA ASP A 254 15.44 20.56 -0.47
C ASP A 254 15.85 19.09 -0.32
N ARG A 255 16.93 18.83 0.40
CA ARG A 255 17.52 17.49 0.59
C ARG A 255 16.53 16.50 1.20
N LYS A 256 15.54 16.98 1.97
CA LYS A 256 14.45 16.17 2.55
C LYS A 256 13.29 15.94 1.59
N SER A 257 13.30 16.57 0.41
CA SER A 257 12.26 16.37 -0.58
C SER A 257 12.35 14.97 -1.23
N PRO A 258 11.23 14.46 -1.79
CA PRO A 258 11.24 13.17 -2.45
C PRO A 258 12.22 13.11 -3.62
N LEU A 259 13.05 12.05 -3.67
CA LEU A 259 13.96 11.83 -4.80
C LEU A 259 13.18 11.57 -6.08
N VAL A 260 12.17 10.69 -6.03
CA VAL A 260 11.36 10.35 -7.21
C VAL A 260 9.99 11.03 -7.09
N ARG A 261 9.75 12.02 -7.98
CA ARG A 261 8.57 12.89 -7.93
C ARG A 261 7.55 12.57 -9.02
N THR A 262 6.29 12.96 -8.77
CA THR A 262 5.24 12.85 -9.79
C THR A 262 5.38 13.93 -10.86
N ILE A 263 4.84 13.65 -12.04
CA ILE A 263 4.81 14.58 -13.18
C ILE A 263 3.35 14.78 -13.57
N ARG A 264 2.93 16.02 -13.81
CA ARG A 264 1.59 16.36 -14.30
C ARG A 264 1.48 15.92 -15.76
N ALA A 265 0.60 14.96 -16.03
CA ALA A 265 0.45 14.37 -17.37
C ALA A 265 0.20 15.43 -18.48
N ARG A 266 -0.63 16.45 -18.20
CA ARG A 266 -1.01 17.47 -19.19
C ARG A 266 0.10 18.47 -19.51
N THR A 267 1.01 18.76 -18.57
CA THR A 267 2.02 19.82 -18.73
C THR A 267 3.46 19.30 -18.78
N GLY A 268 3.68 18.01 -18.52
CA GLY A 268 5.01 17.43 -18.39
C GLY A 268 5.84 17.99 -17.20
N ARG A 269 5.27 18.90 -16.40
CA ARG A 269 5.97 19.54 -15.28
C ARG A 269 6.06 18.61 -14.09
N ILE A 270 7.25 18.58 -13.48
CA ILE A 270 7.48 17.88 -12.22
C ILE A 270 6.78 18.58 -11.06
N THR A 271 6.40 17.81 -10.06
CA THR A 271 5.75 18.30 -8.82
C THR A 271 6.60 17.93 -7.62
N ASP A 272 6.35 18.53 -6.45
CA ASP A 272 7.02 18.16 -5.19
C ASP A 272 6.43 16.92 -4.52
N ARG A 273 5.46 16.26 -5.18
CA ARG A 273 4.80 15.08 -4.63
C ARG A 273 5.57 13.81 -4.98
N ARG A 274 5.78 12.96 -3.97
CA ARG A 274 6.37 11.64 -4.11
C ARG A 274 5.61 10.78 -5.11
N LEU A 275 6.32 10.06 -5.98
CA LEU A 275 5.71 9.08 -6.88
C LEU A 275 5.14 7.91 -6.06
N HIS A 276 3.88 7.55 -6.30
CA HIS A 276 3.30 6.41 -5.61
C HIS A 276 3.79 5.09 -6.22
N ARG A 277 3.98 4.07 -5.39
CA ARG A 277 4.49 2.75 -5.81
C ARG A 277 3.68 2.08 -6.93
N SER A 278 2.36 2.28 -6.97
CA SER A 278 1.51 1.73 -8.03
C SER A 278 1.74 2.43 -9.36
N ASP A 279 2.05 3.74 -9.32
CA ASP A 279 2.33 4.52 -10.52
C ASP A 279 3.72 4.17 -11.07
N ALA A 280 4.70 4.00 -10.18
CA ALA A 280 6.02 3.49 -10.53
C ALA A 280 5.92 2.11 -11.19
N LEU A 281 5.14 1.19 -10.63
CA LEU A 281 4.94 -0.14 -11.21
C LEU A 281 4.25 -0.08 -12.58
N ARG A 282 3.24 0.77 -12.75
CA ARG A 282 2.58 0.98 -14.05
C ARG A 282 3.55 1.57 -15.08
N MET A 283 4.37 2.52 -14.65
CA MET A 283 5.42 3.10 -15.49
C MET A 283 6.42 2.04 -15.93
N ILE A 284 6.99 1.24 -15.01
CA ILE A 284 7.94 0.17 -15.33
C ILE A 284 7.35 -0.81 -16.35
N LYS A 285 6.10 -1.24 -16.16
CA LYS A 285 5.42 -2.14 -17.10
C LYS A 285 5.26 -1.54 -18.49
N ARG A 286 4.93 -0.26 -18.57
CA ARG A 286 4.82 0.46 -19.84
C ARG A 286 6.17 0.54 -20.54
N ARG A 287 7.25 0.93 -19.82
CA ARG A 287 8.60 0.99 -20.38
C ARG A 287 9.10 -0.38 -20.83
N ALA A 288 8.84 -1.43 -20.03
CA ALA A 288 9.17 -2.80 -20.42
C ALA A 288 8.47 -3.23 -21.73
N LYS A 289 7.17 -2.90 -21.86
CA LYS A 289 6.42 -3.17 -23.10
C LYS A 289 7.02 -2.43 -24.30
N THR A 290 7.38 -1.16 -24.13
CA THR A 290 8.03 -0.35 -25.18
C THR A 290 9.39 -0.94 -25.59
N ALA A 291 10.15 -1.49 -24.64
CA ALA A 291 11.43 -2.17 -24.88
C ALA A 291 11.27 -3.60 -25.45
N GLY A 292 10.06 -4.06 -25.76
CA GLY A 292 9.79 -5.42 -26.24
C GLY A 292 10.03 -6.51 -25.19
N LEU A 293 9.96 -6.17 -23.89
CA LEU A 293 10.14 -7.10 -22.78
C LEU A 293 8.80 -7.61 -22.25
N PRO A 294 8.76 -8.82 -21.62
CA PRO A 294 7.53 -9.36 -21.07
C PRO A 294 6.87 -8.44 -20.04
N ALA A 295 5.56 -8.22 -20.13
CA ALA A 295 4.80 -7.30 -19.26
C ALA A 295 4.66 -7.78 -17.80
N ASN A 296 5.05 -9.01 -17.48
CA ASN A 296 5.01 -9.57 -16.14
C ASN A 296 6.22 -9.20 -15.25
N ILE A 297 7.07 -8.29 -15.72
CA ILE A 297 8.17 -7.70 -14.95
C ILE A 297 7.59 -6.91 -13.79
N CYS A 298 7.60 -7.52 -12.60
CA CYS A 298 7.09 -6.89 -11.37
C CYS A 298 8.18 -6.27 -10.49
N ASN A 299 9.39 -6.84 -10.56
CA ASN A 299 10.59 -6.34 -9.89
C ASN A 299 11.74 -6.49 -10.87
N VAL A 300 12.46 -5.40 -11.06
CA VAL A 300 13.69 -5.42 -11.85
C VAL A 300 14.77 -6.06 -10.98
N LYS A 301 14.77 -7.39 -10.93
CA LYS A 301 15.88 -8.17 -10.36
C LYS A 301 16.75 -8.64 -11.51
N THR A 302 17.98 -8.22 -11.52
CA THR A 302 19.00 -8.85 -12.39
C THR A 302 19.63 -10.02 -11.65
N ARG A 303 19.98 -11.10 -12.36
CA ARG A 303 20.89 -12.10 -11.83
C ARG A 303 22.31 -11.49 -11.93
N SER A 304 22.98 -11.36 -10.80
CA SER A 304 24.41 -11.32 -10.80
C SER A 304 24.87 -12.73 -11.22
N THR A 305 25.37 -12.88 -12.42
CA THR A 305 26.29 -13.99 -12.73
C THR A 305 27.59 -13.64 -12.02
N PRO A 306 28.11 -14.50 -11.14
CA PRO A 306 29.49 -14.37 -10.73
C PRO A 306 30.34 -14.66 -11.98
N GLU A 307 31.11 -13.70 -12.42
CA GLU A 307 32.31 -13.93 -13.23
C GLU A 307 33.43 -14.36 -12.31
#